data_db448d96dc72afffdf95c357e58d218c
#
_entry.id   db448d96dc72afffdf95c357e58d218c
#
_cell.length_a   1.000
_cell.length_b   1.000
_cell.length_c   1.000
_cell.angle_alpha   90.00
_cell.angle_beta   90.00
_cell.angle_gamma   90.00
#
_symmetry.space_group_name_H-M   'P 1'
#
loop_
_entity.id
_entity.type
_entity.pdbx_description
1 polymer ?
#
loop_
_entity_poly.entity_id
_entity_poly.type
_entity_poly.pdbx_seq_one_letter_code
_entity_poly.pdbx_strand_id
1 'polypeptide(L)'
;MIYNVDSIIRCGKVLQREDFVFFWGHVARVEKQMKACLSQWFPCSFLVDGIYYNCAEQFMMAEKARLFHDEDALQKIMQAYEPMEQKKIGRRVHGYDDAKWKEHCFDAVLRGNVAKFSQNEKLRDFLLSTGDKILVEASPKDNVWGIGLDEESPDAVNPQRWPGTNLLGFALMEVRDKIKDKQ
;
A
#
# COMPACT_ATOMS: atom_id res chain seq x y z
N MET A 1 -7.85 8.12 8.52
CA MET A 1 -6.60 8.48 7.82
C MET A 1 -5.96 9.67 8.49
N ILE A 2 -4.75 9.51 9.00
CA ILE A 2 -3.99 10.55 9.73
C ILE A 2 -3.16 11.38 8.74
N TYR A 3 -2.53 10.71 7.78
CA TYR A 3 -1.69 11.35 6.77
C TYR A 3 -2.46 11.61 5.48
N ASN A 4 -2.25 12.78 4.89
CA ASN A 4 -2.72 13.19 3.56
C ASN A 4 -1.83 14.31 3.03
N VAL A 5 -2.02 14.74 1.79
CA VAL A 5 -1.24 15.82 1.17
C VAL A 5 -1.28 17.11 2.02
N ASP A 6 -2.46 17.48 2.51
CA ASP A 6 -2.62 18.69 3.33
C ASP A 6 -1.86 18.61 4.64
N SER A 7 -1.83 17.42 5.30
CA SER A 7 -1.10 17.24 6.56
C SER A 7 0.41 17.40 6.35
N ILE A 8 0.94 16.94 5.21
CA ILE A 8 2.36 17.10 4.86
C ILE A 8 2.69 18.57 4.59
N ILE A 9 1.84 19.27 3.84
CA ILE A 9 2.06 20.68 3.48
C ILE A 9 1.98 21.57 4.72
N ARG A 10 1.05 21.32 5.63
CA ARG A 10 0.86 22.11 6.86
C ARG A 10 2.05 22.07 7.81
N CYS A 11 2.95 21.09 7.72
CA CYS A 11 4.16 21.09 8.55
C CYS A 11 5.11 22.25 8.25
N GLY A 12 4.90 23.01 7.16
CA GLY A 12 5.64 24.22 6.81
C GLY A 12 7.11 23.99 6.44
N LYS A 13 7.55 22.72 6.38
CA LYS A 13 8.91 22.36 6.01
C LYS A 13 9.08 22.46 4.50
N VAL A 14 10.18 23.05 4.06
CA VAL A 14 10.64 22.92 2.67
C VAL A 14 11.14 21.50 2.48
N LEU A 15 10.39 20.71 1.73
CA LEU A 15 10.69 19.28 1.50
C LEU A 15 11.81 19.15 0.46
N GLN A 16 12.76 18.27 0.74
CA GLN A 16 13.84 17.89 -0.14
C GLN A 16 13.71 16.40 -0.52
N ARG A 17 14.43 15.95 -1.55
CA ARG A 17 14.34 14.55 -2.02
C ARG A 17 14.65 13.52 -0.93
N GLU A 18 15.55 13.82 -0.01
CA GLU A 18 15.92 12.99 1.14
C GLU A 18 14.81 12.80 2.19
N ASP A 19 13.80 13.67 2.17
CA ASP A 19 12.63 13.54 3.05
C ASP A 19 11.64 12.48 2.57
N PHE A 20 11.86 11.93 1.37
CA PHE A 20 10.98 10.94 0.76
C PHE A 20 11.64 9.57 0.64
N VAL A 21 10.81 8.53 0.69
CA VAL A 21 11.14 7.18 0.23
C VAL A 21 10.20 6.84 -0.92
N PHE A 22 10.71 7.00 -2.14
CA PHE A 22 9.97 6.62 -3.33
C PHE A 22 10.08 5.12 -3.56
N PHE A 23 8.97 4.47 -3.85
CA PHE A 23 8.92 3.05 -4.21
C PHE A 23 7.91 2.83 -5.34
N TRP A 24 8.21 1.86 -6.18
CA TRP A 24 7.32 1.35 -7.22
C TRP A 24 7.83 0.01 -7.72
N GLY A 25 6.88 -0.91 -8.00
CA GLY A 25 7.19 -2.27 -8.42
C GLY A 25 7.57 -3.18 -7.23
N HIS A 26 7.49 -4.48 -7.49
CA HIS A 26 7.67 -5.53 -6.48
C HIS A 26 8.91 -6.40 -6.75
N VAL A 27 9.60 -6.19 -7.87
CA VAL A 27 10.79 -6.95 -8.25
C VAL A 27 12.01 -6.30 -7.61
N ALA A 28 12.64 -7.03 -6.71
CA ALA A 28 13.89 -6.64 -6.09
C ALA A 28 15.04 -6.69 -7.11
N ARG A 29 15.49 -5.52 -7.59
CA ARG A 29 16.82 -5.37 -8.18
C ARG A 29 17.81 -5.11 -7.05
N VAL A 30 19.05 -5.60 -7.17
CA VAL A 30 20.06 -5.71 -6.07
C VAL A 30 20.20 -4.46 -5.18
N GLU A 31 20.02 -3.25 -5.71
CA GLU A 31 20.09 -1.99 -4.95
C GLU A 31 18.73 -1.46 -4.44
N LYS A 32 17.61 -1.98 -4.96
CA LYS A 32 16.25 -1.57 -4.61
C LYS A 32 15.49 -2.64 -3.81
N GLN A 33 16.20 -3.67 -3.33
CA GLN A 33 15.59 -4.90 -2.78
C GLN A 33 14.62 -4.64 -1.63
N MET A 34 15.01 -3.80 -0.67
CA MET A 34 14.17 -3.59 0.51
C MET A 34 12.99 -2.65 0.24
N LYS A 35 13.14 -1.61 -0.60
CA LYS A 35 12.01 -0.72 -0.97
C LYS A 35 10.87 -1.48 -1.64
N ALA A 36 11.16 -2.56 -2.36
CA ALA A 36 10.14 -3.39 -3.01
C ALA A 36 9.12 -3.97 -2.01
N CYS A 37 9.53 -4.17 -0.74
CA CYS A 37 8.63 -4.68 0.28
C CYS A 37 7.47 -3.72 0.63
N LEU A 38 7.57 -2.43 0.28
CA LEU A 38 6.49 -1.47 0.45
C LEU A 38 5.35 -1.69 -0.55
N SER A 39 5.62 -2.35 -1.68
CA SER A 39 4.58 -2.69 -2.66
C SER A 39 3.56 -3.69 -2.11
N GLN A 40 2.29 -3.50 -2.49
CA GLN A 40 1.21 -4.46 -2.22
C GLN A 40 1.47 -5.82 -2.87
N TRP A 41 2.25 -5.85 -3.96
CA TRP A 41 2.55 -7.05 -4.74
C TRP A 41 3.79 -7.81 -4.26
N PHE A 42 4.48 -7.29 -3.25
CA PHE A 42 5.67 -7.96 -2.72
C PHE A 42 5.31 -9.33 -2.10
N PRO A 43 5.94 -10.42 -2.54
CA PRO A 43 5.66 -11.75 -2.02
C PRO A 43 6.06 -11.85 -0.54
N CYS A 44 5.08 -12.05 0.33
CA CYS A 44 5.30 -12.29 1.74
C CYS A 44 4.07 -12.96 2.35
N SER A 45 4.28 -13.96 3.18
CA SER A 45 3.16 -14.63 3.86
C SER A 45 2.84 -13.93 5.17
N PHE A 46 1.55 -13.75 5.45
CA PHE A 46 1.05 -13.27 6.72
C PHE A 46 -0.36 -13.81 7.00
N LEU A 47 -0.74 -13.85 8.27
CA LEU A 47 -2.00 -14.40 8.76
C LEU A 47 -2.93 -13.27 9.22
N VAL A 48 -4.19 -13.29 8.79
CA VAL A 48 -5.26 -12.45 9.33
C VAL A 48 -6.49 -13.31 9.55
N ASP A 49 -7.04 -13.28 10.76
CA ASP A 49 -8.24 -14.05 11.16
C ASP A 49 -8.15 -15.55 10.82
N GLY A 50 -6.97 -16.14 11.00
CA GLY A 50 -6.74 -17.56 10.72
C GLY A 50 -6.53 -17.93 9.24
N ILE A 51 -6.49 -16.94 8.34
CA ILE A 51 -6.32 -17.14 6.89
C ILE A 51 -4.96 -16.59 6.46
N TYR A 52 -4.20 -17.41 5.71
CA TYR A 52 -2.93 -17.00 5.11
C TYR A 52 -3.13 -16.26 3.78
N TYR A 53 -2.35 -15.21 3.59
CA TYR A 53 -2.26 -14.45 2.36
C TYR A 53 -0.83 -14.45 1.86
N ASN A 54 -0.63 -14.48 0.54
CA ASN A 54 0.70 -14.52 -0.09
C ASN A 54 1.28 -13.15 -0.43
N CYS A 55 0.45 -12.11 -0.40
CA CYS A 55 0.83 -10.71 -0.55
C CYS A 55 -0.31 -9.79 -0.08
N ALA A 56 -0.02 -8.50 0.10
CA ALA A 56 -1.02 -7.54 0.57
C ALA A 56 -2.11 -7.26 -0.48
N GLU A 57 -1.82 -7.42 -1.78
CA GLU A 57 -2.83 -7.35 -2.84
C GLU A 57 -3.88 -8.44 -2.70
N GLN A 58 -3.47 -9.69 -2.42
CA GLN A 58 -4.41 -10.79 -2.19
C GLN A 58 -5.38 -10.47 -1.05
N PHE A 59 -4.85 -9.96 0.07
CA PHE A 59 -5.67 -9.56 1.19
C PHE A 59 -6.67 -8.47 0.82
N MET A 60 -6.20 -7.39 0.18
CA MET A 60 -7.04 -6.27 -0.22
C MET A 60 -8.17 -6.71 -1.17
N MET A 61 -7.86 -7.58 -2.15
CA MET A 61 -8.87 -8.09 -3.09
C MET A 61 -9.83 -9.05 -2.41
N ALA A 62 -9.37 -9.87 -1.46
CA ALA A 62 -10.24 -10.73 -0.66
C ALA A 62 -11.21 -9.91 0.22
N GLU A 63 -10.73 -8.85 0.89
CA GLU A 63 -11.58 -7.93 1.65
C GLU A 63 -12.63 -7.26 0.76
N LYS A 64 -12.25 -6.89 -0.47
CA LYS A 64 -13.18 -6.36 -1.44
C LYS A 64 -14.29 -7.37 -1.80
N ALA A 65 -13.92 -8.62 -2.08
CA ALA A 65 -14.90 -9.67 -2.39
C ALA A 65 -15.83 -9.92 -1.20
N ARG A 66 -15.32 -9.94 0.03
CA ARG A 66 -16.13 -10.07 1.26
C ARG A 66 -17.10 -8.91 1.44
N LEU A 67 -16.65 -7.68 1.21
CA LEU A 67 -17.49 -6.47 1.34
C LEU A 67 -18.71 -6.50 0.44
N PHE A 68 -18.58 -7.10 -0.75
CA PHE A 68 -19.64 -7.23 -1.74
C PHE A 68 -20.31 -8.62 -1.78
N HIS A 69 -19.97 -9.50 -0.81
CA HIS A 69 -20.53 -10.84 -0.70
C HIS A 69 -20.37 -11.71 -1.96
N ASP A 70 -19.23 -11.55 -2.66
CA ASP A 70 -18.88 -12.34 -3.85
C ASP A 70 -17.96 -13.49 -3.46
N GLU A 71 -18.57 -14.58 -2.99
CA GLU A 71 -17.84 -15.78 -2.55
C GLU A 71 -17.07 -16.46 -3.70
N ASP A 72 -17.58 -16.39 -4.92
CA ASP A 72 -16.94 -16.91 -6.13
C ASP A 72 -15.63 -16.16 -6.43
N ALA A 73 -15.67 -14.83 -6.39
CA ALA A 73 -14.48 -14.01 -6.55
C ALA A 73 -13.50 -14.23 -5.39
N LEU A 74 -13.99 -14.33 -4.15
CA LEU A 74 -13.16 -14.60 -2.97
C LEU A 74 -12.40 -15.92 -3.15
N GLN A 75 -13.08 -17.00 -3.52
CA GLN A 75 -12.44 -18.30 -3.74
C GLN A 75 -11.36 -18.24 -4.83
N LYS A 76 -11.65 -17.58 -5.96
CA LYS A 76 -10.69 -17.41 -7.06
C LYS A 76 -9.48 -16.58 -6.66
N ILE A 77 -9.67 -15.48 -5.90
CA ILE A 77 -8.58 -14.65 -5.38
C ILE A 77 -7.67 -15.46 -4.46
N MET A 78 -8.25 -16.28 -3.58
CA MET A 78 -7.48 -17.08 -2.65
C MET A 78 -6.71 -18.22 -3.34
N GLN A 79 -7.18 -18.72 -4.48
CA GLN A 79 -6.48 -19.72 -5.30
C GLN A 79 -5.42 -19.10 -6.22
N ALA A 80 -5.56 -17.83 -6.60
CA ALA A 80 -4.61 -17.16 -7.47
C ALA A 80 -3.29 -16.91 -6.74
N TYR A 81 -2.18 -17.29 -7.38
CA TYR A 81 -0.83 -17.07 -6.83
C TYR A 81 -0.29 -15.67 -7.17
N GLU A 82 -0.51 -15.22 -8.40
CA GLU A 82 0.06 -13.99 -8.92
C GLU A 82 -0.77 -12.75 -8.56
N PRO A 83 -0.15 -11.67 -8.02
CA PRO A 83 -0.86 -10.45 -7.63
C PRO A 83 -1.65 -9.79 -8.77
N MET A 84 -1.14 -9.88 -10.01
CA MET A 84 -1.84 -9.35 -11.18
C MET A 84 -3.16 -10.09 -11.43
N GLU A 85 -3.20 -11.40 -11.23
CA GLU A 85 -4.42 -12.19 -11.36
C GLU A 85 -5.41 -11.86 -10.25
N GLN A 86 -4.94 -11.77 -9.00
CA GLN A 86 -5.75 -11.36 -7.86
C GLN A 86 -6.40 -10.00 -8.11
N LYS A 87 -5.63 -9.02 -8.58
CA LYS A 87 -6.13 -7.68 -8.95
C LYS A 87 -7.16 -7.75 -10.08
N LYS A 88 -6.91 -8.58 -11.10
CA LYS A 88 -7.83 -8.76 -12.23
C LYS A 88 -9.17 -9.33 -11.79
N ILE A 89 -9.17 -10.31 -10.90
CA ILE A 89 -10.40 -10.88 -10.30
C ILE A 89 -11.10 -9.81 -9.44
N GLY A 90 -10.38 -9.14 -8.55
CA GLY A 90 -10.90 -8.11 -7.67
C GLY A 90 -11.52 -6.90 -8.40
N ARG A 91 -11.10 -6.63 -9.65
CA ARG A 91 -11.73 -5.62 -10.52
C ARG A 91 -13.10 -6.05 -11.08
N ARG A 92 -13.42 -7.32 -11.00
CA ARG A 92 -14.64 -7.92 -11.54
C ARG A 92 -15.58 -8.45 -10.46
N VAL A 93 -15.34 -8.09 -9.21
CA VAL A 93 -16.20 -8.45 -8.07
C VAL A 93 -17.62 -8.03 -8.39
N HIS A 94 -18.54 -8.98 -8.28
CA HIS A 94 -19.97 -8.76 -8.50
C HIS A 94 -20.56 -7.84 -7.41
N GLY A 95 -21.56 -7.06 -7.76
CA GLY A 95 -22.21 -6.14 -6.82
C GLY A 95 -21.32 -4.95 -6.37
N TYR A 96 -20.22 -4.68 -7.10
CA TYR A 96 -19.31 -3.59 -6.78
C TYR A 96 -20.02 -2.23 -6.75
N ASP A 97 -19.79 -1.50 -5.67
CA ASP A 97 -20.18 -0.11 -5.48
C ASP A 97 -18.95 0.74 -5.14
N ASP A 98 -18.69 1.76 -5.95
CA ASP A 98 -17.47 2.58 -5.84
C ASP A 98 -17.46 3.42 -4.55
N ALA A 99 -18.60 3.97 -4.13
CA ALA A 99 -18.69 4.77 -2.92
C ALA A 99 -18.42 3.90 -1.68
N LYS A 100 -19.09 2.75 -1.61
CA LYS A 100 -18.90 1.78 -0.54
C LYS A 100 -17.45 1.28 -0.47
N TRP A 101 -16.81 1.00 -1.62
CA TRP A 101 -15.41 0.58 -1.63
C TRP A 101 -14.46 1.70 -1.17
N LYS A 102 -14.68 2.93 -1.59
CA LYS A 102 -13.87 4.09 -1.16
C LYS A 102 -13.89 4.31 0.35
N GLU A 103 -15.03 4.04 1.00
CA GLU A 103 -15.14 4.12 2.47
C GLU A 103 -14.32 3.04 3.19
N HIS A 104 -14.10 1.87 2.57
CA HIS A 104 -13.50 0.70 3.22
C HIS A 104 -12.07 0.39 2.76
N CYS A 105 -11.67 0.82 1.56
CA CYS A 105 -10.43 0.37 0.95
C CYS A 105 -9.17 0.78 1.74
N PHE A 106 -9.16 1.96 2.34
CA PHE A 106 -8.03 2.43 3.13
C PHE A 106 -7.82 1.56 4.37
N ASP A 107 -8.90 1.26 5.10
CA ASP A 107 -8.84 0.41 6.31
C ASP A 107 -8.44 -1.02 5.97
N ALA A 108 -8.91 -1.56 4.84
CA ALA A 108 -8.47 -2.87 4.35
C ALA A 108 -6.95 -2.87 4.09
N VAL A 109 -6.42 -1.89 3.37
CA VAL A 109 -4.99 -1.78 3.09
C VAL A 109 -4.17 -1.57 4.38
N LEU A 110 -4.64 -0.72 5.28
CA LEU A 110 -4.01 -0.50 6.58
C LEU A 110 -3.91 -1.80 7.39
N ARG A 111 -5.02 -2.53 7.52
CA ARG A 111 -5.10 -3.79 8.28
C ARG A 111 -4.18 -4.86 7.69
N GLY A 112 -4.20 -5.07 6.37
CA GLY A 112 -3.33 -6.04 5.70
C GLY A 112 -1.85 -5.71 5.87
N ASN A 113 -1.48 -4.44 5.74
CA ASN A 113 -0.09 -4.03 5.92
C ASN A 113 0.36 -4.07 7.39
N VAL A 114 -0.49 -3.79 8.36
CA VAL A 114 -0.16 -4.02 9.78
C VAL A 114 0.19 -5.49 10.00
N ALA A 115 -0.61 -6.42 9.48
CA ALA A 115 -0.32 -7.85 9.59
C ALA A 115 0.98 -8.24 8.87
N LYS A 116 1.15 -7.78 7.62
CA LYS A 116 2.35 -8.00 6.81
C LYS A 116 3.62 -7.60 7.53
N PHE A 117 3.69 -6.37 7.99
CA PHE A 117 4.92 -5.82 8.59
C PHE A 117 5.12 -6.27 10.04
N SER A 118 4.05 -6.54 10.81
CA SER A 118 4.20 -7.06 12.18
C SER A 118 4.70 -8.51 12.21
N GLN A 119 4.36 -9.31 11.21
CA GLN A 119 4.70 -10.75 11.18
C GLN A 119 5.98 -11.06 10.40
N ASN A 120 6.55 -10.10 9.69
CA ASN A 120 7.78 -10.27 8.90
C ASN A 120 8.87 -9.32 9.41
N GLU A 121 9.74 -9.83 10.27
CA GLU A 121 10.75 -9.05 10.99
C GLU A 121 11.62 -8.17 10.06
N LYS A 122 12.19 -8.72 9.01
CA LYS A 122 13.02 -7.96 8.06
C LYS A 122 12.26 -6.84 7.37
N LEU A 123 10.97 -7.06 7.06
CA LEU A 123 10.12 -6.04 6.43
C LEU A 123 9.78 -4.96 7.43
N ARG A 124 9.47 -5.33 8.67
CA ARG A 124 9.22 -4.43 9.79
C ARG A 124 10.42 -3.52 10.02
N ASP A 125 11.61 -4.10 10.15
CA ASP A 125 12.83 -3.36 10.42
C ASP A 125 13.14 -2.36 9.31
N PHE A 126 12.92 -2.74 8.06
CA PHE A 126 13.03 -1.81 6.94
C PHE A 126 12.00 -0.67 7.04
N LEU A 127 10.72 -0.97 7.28
CA LEU A 127 9.69 0.07 7.41
C LEU A 127 10.03 1.05 8.55
N LEU A 128 10.46 0.55 9.71
CA LEU A 128 10.88 1.37 10.84
C LEU A 128 12.15 2.19 10.53
N SER A 129 13.09 1.66 9.76
CA SER A 129 14.30 2.38 9.35
C SER A 129 14.04 3.59 8.45
N THR A 130 12.84 3.69 7.87
CA THR A 130 12.44 4.88 7.10
C THR A 130 12.23 6.12 7.98
N GLY A 131 12.21 5.95 9.32
CA GLY A 131 12.10 7.06 10.28
C GLY A 131 10.85 7.90 10.03
N ASP A 132 11.01 9.20 9.91
CA ASP A 132 9.91 10.14 9.67
C ASP A 132 9.73 10.51 8.21
N LYS A 133 10.41 9.80 7.29
CA LYS A 133 10.32 10.06 5.86
C LYS A 133 8.91 9.81 5.31
N ILE A 134 8.55 10.59 4.32
CA ILE A 134 7.29 10.45 3.57
C ILE A 134 7.43 9.27 2.62
N LEU A 135 6.55 8.28 2.75
CA LEU A 135 6.52 7.13 1.87
C LEU A 135 5.65 7.45 0.65
N VAL A 136 6.18 7.21 -0.55
CA VAL A 136 5.54 7.63 -1.80
C VAL A 136 5.53 6.51 -2.82
N GLU A 137 4.33 6.05 -3.19
CA GLU A 137 4.18 5.16 -4.33
C GLU A 137 4.29 5.96 -5.64
N ALA A 138 5.49 5.96 -6.23
CA ALA A 138 5.80 6.68 -7.45
C ALA A 138 5.38 5.90 -8.70
N SER A 139 4.08 5.59 -8.79
CA SER A 139 3.47 4.90 -9.92
C SER A 139 2.86 5.89 -10.90
N PRO A 140 3.38 5.98 -12.15
CA PRO A 140 2.84 6.91 -13.15
C PRO A 140 1.48 6.47 -13.71
N LYS A 141 0.99 5.29 -13.33
CA LYS A 141 -0.28 4.70 -13.81
C LYS A 141 -1.33 4.55 -12.72
N ASP A 142 -1.05 5.03 -11.51
CA ASP A 142 -1.98 4.90 -10.37
C ASP A 142 -2.16 6.25 -9.67
N ASN A 143 -3.32 6.86 -9.87
CA ASN A 143 -3.66 8.14 -9.26
C ASN A 143 -4.42 7.99 -7.93
N VAL A 144 -4.69 6.76 -7.50
CA VAL A 144 -5.40 6.48 -6.24
C VAL A 144 -4.39 6.05 -5.17
N TRP A 145 -3.69 4.96 -5.41
CA TRP A 145 -2.73 4.43 -4.44
C TRP A 145 -1.36 5.09 -4.56
N GLY A 146 -0.98 5.53 -5.75
CA GLY A 146 0.26 6.27 -6.03
C GLY A 146 0.04 7.76 -6.26
N ILE A 147 1.14 8.43 -6.62
CA ILE A 147 1.14 9.88 -6.91
C ILE A 147 0.83 10.21 -8.37
N GLY A 148 0.73 9.21 -9.25
CA GLY A 148 0.53 9.43 -10.70
C GLY A 148 1.76 9.94 -11.44
N LEU A 149 2.94 9.90 -10.80
CA LEU A 149 4.22 10.33 -11.35
C LEU A 149 5.29 9.27 -11.13
N ASP A 150 6.30 9.26 -11.99
CA ASP A 150 7.53 8.52 -11.77
C ASP A 150 8.43 9.23 -10.72
N GLU A 151 9.27 8.46 -10.01
CA GLU A 151 10.18 9.00 -8.99
C GLU A 151 11.19 10.02 -9.54
N GLU A 152 11.50 9.96 -10.83
CA GLU A 152 12.43 10.90 -11.51
C GLU A 152 11.75 12.20 -11.96
N SER A 153 10.42 12.29 -11.85
CA SER A 153 9.71 13.52 -12.16
C SER A 153 10.14 14.67 -11.22
N PRO A 154 10.43 15.86 -11.74
CA PRO A 154 10.76 17.02 -10.90
C PRO A 154 9.62 17.37 -9.93
N ASP A 155 8.37 17.04 -10.27
CA ASP A 155 7.20 17.29 -9.43
C ASP A 155 6.98 16.19 -8.36
N ALA A 156 7.74 15.08 -8.40
CA ALA A 156 7.62 14.02 -7.40
C ALA A 156 7.92 14.48 -5.97
N VAL A 157 8.80 15.46 -5.80
CA VAL A 157 9.15 16.05 -4.48
C VAL A 157 8.20 17.18 -4.05
N ASN A 158 7.17 17.48 -4.85
CA ASN A 158 6.20 18.51 -4.54
C ASN A 158 4.78 17.92 -4.39
N PRO A 159 4.32 17.61 -3.16
CA PRO A 159 3.01 17.00 -2.94
C PRO A 159 1.83 17.78 -3.54
N GLN A 160 1.94 19.10 -3.67
CA GLN A 160 0.89 19.93 -4.27
C GLN A 160 0.70 19.70 -5.78
N ARG A 161 1.68 19.09 -6.43
CA ARG A 161 1.67 18.82 -7.87
C ARG A 161 1.38 17.35 -8.21
N TRP A 162 1.13 16.52 -7.21
CA TRP A 162 0.79 15.13 -7.45
C TRP A 162 -0.61 15.02 -8.08
N PRO A 163 -0.74 14.39 -9.26
CA PRO A 163 -2.04 14.08 -9.83
C PRO A 163 -2.77 12.96 -9.06
N GLY A 164 -2.04 12.18 -8.28
CA GLY A 164 -2.56 11.09 -7.47
C GLY A 164 -2.55 11.38 -5.98
N THR A 165 -3.26 10.54 -5.22
CA THR A 165 -3.55 10.77 -3.79
C THR A 165 -2.58 10.10 -2.82
N ASN A 166 -1.66 9.24 -3.31
CA ASN A 166 -0.67 8.52 -2.49
C ASN A 166 -1.26 7.71 -1.32
N LEU A 167 -2.45 7.14 -1.47
CA LEU A 167 -3.11 6.44 -0.37
C LEU A 167 -2.27 5.30 0.21
N LEU A 168 -1.50 4.56 -0.63
CA LEU A 168 -0.63 3.50 -0.13
C LEU A 168 0.52 4.04 0.71
N GLY A 169 1.18 5.11 0.25
CA GLY A 169 2.25 5.74 1.03
C GLY A 169 1.74 6.18 2.41
N PHE A 170 0.59 6.84 2.47
CA PHE A 170 -0.01 7.29 3.72
C PHE A 170 -0.46 6.13 4.62
N ALA A 171 -1.03 5.07 4.06
CA ALA A 171 -1.36 3.87 4.82
C ALA A 171 -0.10 3.24 5.45
N LEU A 172 1.00 3.15 4.71
CA LEU A 172 2.27 2.62 5.22
C LEU A 172 2.88 3.51 6.31
N MET A 173 2.73 4.83 6.24
CA MET A 173 3.14 5.73 7.33
C MET A 173 2.32 5.45 8.60
N GLU A 174 1.01 5.28 8.50
CA GLU A 174 0.17 4.89 9.64
C GLU A 174 0.51 3.48 10.17
N VAL A 175 0.86 2.54 9.29
CA VAL A 175 1.37 1.21 9.69
C VAL A 175 2.66 1.34 10.50
N ARG A 176 3.61 2.16 10.05
CA ARG A 176 4.88 2.43 10.72
C ARG A 176 4.65 2.94 12.14
N ASP A 177 3.77 3.92 12.32
CA ASP A 177 3.44 4.47 13.63
C ASP A 177 2.82 3.41 14.55
N LYS A 178 1.80 2.68 14.07
CA LYS A 178 1.14 1.61 14.83
C LYS A 178 2.07 0.48 15.25
N ILE A 179 3.13 0.19 14.48
CA ILE A 179 4.12 -0.83 14.83
C ILE A 179 5.12 -0.29 15.83
N LYS A 180 5.54 0.97 15.69
CA LYS A 180 6.44 1.65 16.62
C LYS A 180 5.83 1.73 18.04
N ASP A 181 4.56 2.06 18.15
CA ASP A 181 3.85 2.18 19.43
C ASP A 181 3.65 0.85 20.19
N LYS A 182 3.90 -0.28 19.53
CA LYS A 182 3.75 -1.63 20.13
C LYS A 182 5.09 -2.22 20.61
N GLN A 183 6.20 -1.51 20.41
CA GLN A 183 7.52 -1.89 20.93
C GLN A 183 7.79 -1.22 22.27
#